data_da0382e2ca2c190dbcec0a7f4029ca73
#
_entry.id   da0382e2ca2c190dbcec0a7f4029ca73
#
_cell.length_a   1.000
_cell.length_b   1.000
_cell.length_c   1.000
_cell.angle_alpha   90.00
_cell.angle_beta   90.00
_cell.angle_gamma   90.00
#
_symmetry.space_group_name_H-M   'P 1'
#
loop_
_entity.id
_entity.type
_entity.pdbx_description
1 polymer ?
#
loop_
_entity_poly.entity_id
_entity_poly.type
_entity_poly.pdbx_seq_one_letter_code
_entity_poly.pdbx_strand_id
1 'polypeptide(L)'
;MAIKAIELQGHDLVLNLHIQPNATRTEFVGLHGEAIKIRLHAPPVDGKANQELCRFLADTFAVKRHSVVLLSGETSRAKRVRIINVTMLPPFITHLLQGVAT
;
A
#
# COMPACT_ATOMS: atom_id res chain seq x y z
N MET A 1 -12.67 -16.09 -2.96
CA MET A 1 -12.15 -15.81 -1.60
C MET A 1 -11.49 -14.45 -1.58
N ALA A 2 -11.79 -13.63 -0.60
CA ALA A 2 -11.26 -12.27 -0.52
C ALA A 2 -9.91 -12.27 0.20
N ILE A 3 -8.98 -11.42 -0.26
CA ILE A 3 -7.76 -11.10 0.47
C ILE A 3 -8.08 -9.94 1.41
N LYS A 4 -7.87 -10.13 2.71
CA LYS A 4 -8.16 -9.07 3.69
C LYS A 4 -7.25 -7.86 3.56
N ALA A 5 -6.07 -8.05 2.95
CA ALA A 5 -5.13 -6.96 2.72
C ALA A 5 -5.66 -5.93 1.70
N ILE A 6 -6.62 -6.30 0.86
CA ILE A 6 -7.15 -5.47 -0.22
C ILE A 6 -8.66 -5.46 -0.14
N GLU A 7 -9.26 -4.28 -0.05
CA GLU A 7 -10.70 -4.12 0.02
C GLU A 7 -11.16 -3.12 -1.04
N LEU A 8 -12.11 -3.53 -1.88
CA LEU A 8 -12.71 -2.65 -2.87
C LEU A 8 -13.90 -1.94 -2.26
N GLN A 9 -13.94 -0.62 -2.39
CA GLN A 9 -15.05 0.22 -1.92
C GLN A 9 -15.44 1.16 -3.05
N GLY A 10 -16.42 0.74 -3.88
CA GLY A 10 -16.76 1.48 -5.09
C GLY A 10 -15.60 1.48 -6.06
N HIS A 11 -15.11 2.67 -6.41
CA HIS A 11 -13.92 2.83 -7.26
C HIS A 11 -12.66 3.05 -6.44
N ASP A 12 -12.76 3.01 -5.11
CA ASP A 12 -11.62 3.19 -4.22
C ASP A 12 -11.07 1.83 -3.79
N LEU A 13 -9.79 1.82 -3.44
CA LEU A 13 -9.13 0.63 -2.94
C LEU A 13 -8.58 0.93 -1.55
N VAL A 14 -8.88 0.07 -0.59
CA VAL A 14 -8.32 0.20 0.76
C VAL A 14 -7.32 -0.93 0.97
N LEU A 15 -6.11 -0.56 1.36
CA LEU A 15 -5.01 -1.50 1.58
C LEU A 15 -4.62 -1.54 3.05
N ASN A 16 -4.47 -2.74 3.58
CA ASN A 16 -3.83 -2.96 4.87
C ASN A 16 -2.36 -3.25 4.61
N LEU A 17 -1.48 -2.48 5.22
CA LEU A 17 -0.05 -2.49 4.93
C LEU A 17 0.77 -2.78 6.17
N HIS A 18 1.89 -3.46 5.98
CA HIS A 18 2.92 -3.64 6.98
C HIS A 18 4.21 -3.05 6.44
N ILE A 19 4.73 -2.02 7.09
CA ILE A 19 5.82 -1.19 6.58
C ILE A 19 7.14 -1.56 7.24
N GLN A 20 8.16 -1.75 6.42
CA GLN A 20 9.53 -1.93 6.87
C GLN A 20 10.34 -0.73 6.38
N PRO A 21 10.64 0.26 7.23
CA PRO A 21 11.43 1.42 6.83
C PRO A 21 12.93 1.08 6.79
N ASN A 22 13.73 2.05 6.41
CA ASN A 22 15.21 1.95 6.41
C ASN A 22 15.71 0.85 5.46
N ALA A 23 14.99 0.60 4.39
CA ALA A 23 15.42 -0.32 3.33
C ALA A 23 16.22 0.41 2.28
N THR A 24 16.93 -0.34 1.44
CA THR A 24 17.75 0.24 0.37
C THR A 24 16.92 0.75 -0.80
N ARG A 25 15.69 0.27 -0.93
CA ARG A 25 14.75 0.75 -1.96
C ARG A 25 13.31 0.53 -1.50
N THR A 26 12.39 1.21 -2.16
CA THR A 26 10.96 1.09 -1.88
C THR A 26 10.34 0.10 -2.86
N GLU A 27 9.68 -0.94 -2.32
CA GLU A 27 9.08 -1.99 -3.14
C GLU A 27 8.01 -2.76 -2.39
N PHE A 28 7.07 -3.32 -3.13
CA PHE A 28 6.18 -4.36 -2.61
C PHE A 28 7.00 -5.63 -2.37
N VAL A 29 6.76 -6.31 -1.26
CA VAL A 29 7.52 -7.53 -0.93
C VAL A 29 6.64 -8.77 -1.06
N GLY A 30 5.44 -8.73 -0.52
CA GLY A 30 4.55 -9.88 -0.48
C GLY A 30 3.48 -9.68 0.59
N LEU A 31 2.91 -10.76 1.06
CA LEU A 31 1.95 -10.73 2.15
C LEU A 31 2.64 -10.97 3.48
N HIS A 32 2.17 -10.26 4.50
CA HIS A 32 2.60 -10.42 5.89
C HIS A 32 1.32 -10.56 6.71
N GLY A 33 0.89 -11.80 6.96
CA GLY A 33 -0.41 -12.04 7.57
C GLY A 33 -1.51 -11.51 6.65
N GLU A 34 -2.36 -10.65 7.19
CA GLU A 34 -3.47 -10.04 6.47
C GLU A 34 -3.13 -8.65 5.93
N ALA A 35 -1.84 -8.40 5.68
CA ALA A 35 -1.36 -7.13 5.19
C ALA A 35 -0.39 -7.33 4.03
N ILE A 36 -0.25 -6.29 3.21
CA ILE A 36 0.78 -6.25 2.18
C ILE A 36 2.03 -5.65 2.80
N LYS A 37 3.15 -6.38 2.71
CA LYS A 37 4.43 -5.88 3.20
C LYS A 37 5.07 -4.98 2.14
N ILE A 38 5.49 -3.79 2.57
CA ILE A 38 6.22 -2.84 1.74
C ILE A 38 7.50 -2.45 2.45
N ARG A 39 8.62 -2.53 1.75
CA ARG A 39 9.88 -1.94 2.18
C ARG A 39 9.92 -0.50 1.74
N LEU A 40 10.38 0.40 2.61
CA LEU A 40 10.50 1.81 2.29
C LEU A 40 11.94 2.29 2.44
N HIS A 41 12.43 2.95 1.41
CA HIS A 41 13.70 3.66 1.44
C HIS A 41 13.47 5.02 2.11
N ALA A 42 13.35 5.00 3.42
CA ALA A 42 13.12 6.18 4.25
C ALA A 42 13.63 5.90 5.65
N PRO A 43 14.11 6.92 6.37
CA PRO A 43 14.48 6.72 7.76
C PRO A 43 13.24 6.37 8.59
N PRO A 44 13.39 5.68 9.74
CA PRO A 44 12.24 5.30 10.57
C PRO A 44 11.72 6.49 11.37
N VAL A 45 11.41 7.57 10.69
CA VAL A 45 10.83 8.80 11.22
C VAL A 45 9.44 8.91 10.58
N ASP A 46 8.41 9.02 11.39
CA ASP A 46 7.02 8.88 10.96
C ASP A 46 6.66 9.72 9.74
N GLY A 47 6.97 11.01 9.74
CA GLY A 47 6.66 11.88 8.63
C GLY A 47 7.34 11.47 7.32
N LYS A 48 8.61 11.04 7.41
CA LYS A 48 9.38 10.64 6.23
C LYS A 48 8.86 9.34 5.65
N ALA A 49 8.58 8.35 6.49
CA ALA A 49 8.05 7.06 6.05
C ALA A 49 6.69 7.24 5.37
N ASN A 50 5.80 8.03 5.97
CA ASN A 50 4.47 8.27 5.41
C ASN A 50 4.54 9.00 4.07
N GLN A 51 5.44 9.98 3.94
CA GLN A 51 5.64 10.69 2.67
C GLN A 51 6.10 9.75 1.57
N GLU A 52 7.09 8.91 1.85
CA GLU A 52 7.61 7.95 0.86
C GLU A 52 6.54 6.92 0.49
N LEU A 53 5.79 6.44 1.46
CA LEU A 53 4.70 5.49 1.20
C LEU A 53 3.67 6.08 0.26
N CYS A 54 3.21 7.30 0.52
CA CYS A 54 2.21 7.96 -0.32
C CYS A 54 2.75 8.23 -1.73
N ARG A 55 4.02 8.64 -1.84
CA ARG A 55 4.66 8.83 -3.14
C ARG A 55 4.69 7.52 -3.93
N PHE A 56 5.13 6.45 -3.28
CA PHE A 56 5.23 5.14 -3.92
C PHE A 56 3.88 4.63 -4.42
N LEU A 57 2.85 4.75 -3.59
CA LEU A 57 1.52 4.28 -3.96
C LEU A 57 0.92 5.15 -5.07
N ALA A 58 1.12 6.46 -5.02
CA ALA A 58 0.64 7.34 -6.08
C ALA A 58 1.29 6.98 -7.41
N ASP A 59 2.59 6.74 -7.41
CA ASP A 59 3.32 6.38 -8.63
C ASP A 59 2.87 5.01 -9.16
N THR A 60 2.74 4.01 -8.29
CA THR A 60 2.42 2.65 -8.73
C THR A 60 0.97 2.50 -9.19
N PHE A 61 0.05 3.28 -8.63
CA PHE A 61 -1.36 3.27 -9.04
C PHE A 61 -1.68 4.33 -10.09
N ALA A 62 -0.69 5.12 -10.49
CA ALA A 62 -0.84 6.19 -11.48
C ALA A 62 -1.95 7.18 -11.08
N VAL A 63 -1.96 7.58 -9.83
CA VAL A 63 -2.88 8.59 -9.30
C VAL A 63 -2.09 9.76 -8.72
N LYS A 64 -2.78 10.86 -8.48
CA LYS A 64 -2.17 12.02 -7.83
C LYS A 64 -1.93 11.73 -6.36
N ARG A 65 -0.93 12.41 -5.79
CA ARG A 65 -0.54 12.22 -4.40
C ARG A 65 -1.70 12.38 -3.43
N HIS A 66 -2.56 13.37 -3.64
CA HIS A 66 -3.70 13.62 -2.76
C HIS A 66 -4.79 12.56 -2.86
N SER A 67 -4.73 11.67 -3.84
CA SER A 67 -5.65 10.53 -3.94
C SER A 67 -5.23 9.36 -3.06
N VAL A 68 -4.06 9.44 -2.43
CA VAL A 68 -3.59 8.44 -1.46
C VAL A 68 -3.80 9.02 -0.07
N VAL A 69 -4.69 8.39 0.71
CA VAL A 69 -5.11 8.89 2.02
C VAL A 69 -4.76 7.88 3.10
N LEU A 70 -3.96 8.30 4.06
CA LEU A 70 -3.64 7.46 5.22
C LEU A 70 -4.84 7.48 6.18
N LEU A 71 -5.48 6.33 6.36
CA LEU A 71 -6.65 6.20 7.21
C LEU A 71 -6.28 5.96 8.67
N SER A 72 -5.22 5.19 8.91
CA SER A 72 -4.76 4.90 10.28
C SER A 72 -3.31 4.47 10.26
N GLY A 73 -2.69 4.48 11.44
CA GLY A 73 -1.32 4.00 11.60
C GLY A 73 -0.25 5.04 11.32
N GLU A 74 -0.50 6.33 11.60
CA GLU A 74 0.49 7.38 11.34
C GLU A 74 1.84 7.09 11.99
N THR A 75 1.84 6.56 13.20
CA THR A 75 3.06 6.27 13.96
C THR A 75 3.33 4.77 14.10
N SER A 76 2.66 3.96 13.32
CA SER A 76 2.74 2.51 13.40
C SER A 76 3.29 1.92 12.10
N ARG A 77 3.89 0.73 12.19
CA ARG A 77 4.26 -0.04 10.98
C ARG A 77 3.04 -0.64 10.30
N ALA A 78 1.97 -0.88 11.05
CA ALA A 78 0.70 -1.33 10.48
C ALA A 78 -0.09 -0.09 10.08
N LYS A 79 -0.35 0.04 8.78
CA LYS A 79 -1.03 1.21 8.22
C LYS A 79 -2.21 0.79 7.37
N ARG A 80 -3.21 1.64 7.31
CA ARG A 80 -4.37 1.45 6.45
C ARG A 80 -4.48 2.66 5.54
N VAL A 81 -4.54 2.43 4.23
CA VAL A 81 -4.50 3.50 3.23
C VAL A 81 -5.64 3.32 2.24
N ARG A 82 -6.30 4.42 1.88
CA ARG A 82 -7.30 4.46 0.82
C ARG A 82 -6.70 5.10 -0.42
N ILE A 83 -6.89 4.47 -1.56
CA ILE A 83 -6.51 5.04 -2.86
C ILE A 83 -7.81 5.35 -3.60
N ILE A 84 -8.02 6.62 -3.91
CA ILE A 84 -9.29 7.14 -4.42
C ILE A 84 -9.33 7.02 -5.94
N ASN A 85 -10.45 6.52 -6.45
CA ASN A 85 -10.75 6.46 -7.88
C ASN A 85 -9.66 5.74 -8.68
N VAL A 86 -9.43 4.48 -8.31
CA VAL A 86 -8.40 3.64 -8.94
C VAL A 86 -8.87 3.23 -10.33
N THR A 87 -8.07 3.52 -11.36
CA THR A 87 -8.33 3.14 -12.74
C THR A 87 -7.33 2.12 -13.27
N MET A 88 -6.24 1.90 -12.54
CA MET A 88 -5.18 0.98 -12.93
C MET A 88 -4.64 0.30 -11.69
N LEU A 89 -4.41 -1.01 -11.78
CA LEU A 89 -3.78 -1.78 -10.71
C LEU A 89 -2.34 -2.09 -11.08
N PRO A 90 -1.37 -1.86 -10.17
CA PRO A 90 0.00 -2.28 -10.44
C PRO A 90 0.10 -3.80 -10.54
N PRO A 91 1.07 -4.33 -11.28
CA PRO A 91 1.20 -5.79 -11.50
C PRO A 91 1.23 -6.61 -10.22
N PHE A 92 1.88 -6.09 -9.17
CA PHE A 92 1.94 -6.79 -7.89
C PHE A 92 0.53 -7.04 -7.32
N ILE A 93 -0.31 -6.02 -7.36
CA ILE A 93 -1.68 -6.11 -6.84
C ILE A 93 -2.52 -7.06 -7.69
N THR A 94 -2.42 -6.94 -9.02
CA THR A 94 -3.11 -7.83 -9.95
C THR A 94 -2.70 -9.28 -9.70
N HIS A 95 -1.41 -9.52 -9.50
CA HIS A 95 -0.89 -10.85 -9.26
C HIS A 95 -1.43 -11.45 -7.95
N LEU A 96 -1.51 -10.65 -6.88
CA LEU A 96 -2.09 -11.10 -5.62
C LEU A 96 -3.56 -11.49 -5.78
N LEU A 97 -4.33 -10.68 -6.50
CA LEU A 97 -5.74 -10.95 -6.72
C LEU A 97 -5.95 -12.20 -7.56
N GLN A 98 -5.12 -12.42 -8.57
CA GLN A 98 -5.16 -13.63 -9.40
C GLN A 98 -4.79 -14.87 -8.59
N GLY A 99 -3.80 -14.76 -7.72
CA GLY A 99 -3.41 -15.86 -6.85
C GLY A 99 -4.53 -16.31 -5.93
N VAL A 100 -5.37 -15.40 -5.50
CA VAL A 100 -6.53 -15.72 -4.65
C VAL A 100 -7.60 -16.46 -5.45
N ALA A 101 -7.72 -16.18 -6.74
CA ALA A 101 -8.72 -16.79 -7.60
C ALA A 101 -8.43 -18.25 -7.93
N THR A 102 -7.23 -18.71 -7.68
CA THR A 102 -6.87 -20.11 -7.86
C THR A 102 -6.89 -20.86 -6.56
#